data_fc9d0bf11e6e01fceddc86578c120b7b
#
_entry.id   fc9d0bf11e6e01fceddc86578c120b7b
#
_cell.length_a   1.000
_cell.length_b   1.000
_cell.length_c   1.000
_cell.angle_alpha   90.00
_cell.angle_beta   90.00
_cell.angle_gamma   90.00
#
_symmetry.space_group_name_H-M   'P 1'
#
loop_
_entity.id
_entity.type
_entity.pdbx_description
1 polymer ?
#
loop_
_entity_poly.entity_id
_entity_poly.type
_entity_poly.pdbx_seq_one_letter_code
_entity_poly.pdbx_strand_id
1 'polypeptide(L)'
;LFGDEEACLRFDMSEFNHEHADQRLVGAPPGYVGYEAGGQLTNAVKQKPFSLLLFDEIEKAHPRILDKFLQILEDGRLTDGRGETVMFSDTVIVFTSNIGAAEVSYESQDVRNEFIQKVRQHFVHELKRPELLGRIGEANIIPFNFMRDDSFLIDIARAKLEPLRKGLKDKWGVSELRLVKVAEILALLVRDVDRGTGGRGVPNALTNKLIDPLADFLFEQMAAPDQIRGKAIEVHIAGGKLLFELE
;
A
#
# COMPACT_ATOMS: atom_id res chain seq x y z
N LEU A 1 -11.75 -14.26 2.26
CA LEU A 1 -11.23 -15.35 3.08
C LEU A 1 -11.46 -15.06 4.56
N PHE A 2 -11.10 -13.87 5.03
CA PHE A 2 -11.15 -13.48 6.44
C PHE A 2 -12.39 -12.67 6.83
N GLY A 3 -13.20 -12.22 5.87
CA GLY A 3 -14.49 -11.54 6.08
C GLY A 3 -14.43 -10.12 6.62
N ASP A 4 -13.26 -9.67 7.09
CA ASP A 4 -13.05 -8.35 7.69
C ASP A 4 -11.67 -7.81 7.32
N GLU A 5 -11.58 -6.52 7.02
CA GLU A 5 -10.31 -5.82 6.76
C GLU A 5 -9.42 -5.77 8.01
N GLU A 6 -10.02 -5.75 9.20
CA GLU A 6 -9.29 -5.81 10.47
C GLU A 6 -8.54 -7.12 10.71
N ALA A 7 -8.85 -8.18 9.95
CA ALA A 7 -8.08 -9.43 9.99
C ALA A 7 -6.75 -9.35 9.23
N CYS A 8 -6.46 -8.23 8.55
CA CYS A 8 -5.17 -7.94 7.94
C CYS A 8 -4.29 -7.18 8.92
N LEU A 9 -3.28 -7.85 9.46
CA LEU A 9 -2.29 -7.30 10.38
C LEU A 9 -1.04 -6.90 9.59
N ARG A 10 -0.81 -5.59 9.46
CA ARG A 10 0.29 -5.05 8.65
C ARG A 10 1.46 -4.63 9.53
N PHE A 11 2.67 -5.03 9.11
CA PHE A 11 3.95 -4.68 9.72
C PHE A 11 4.88 -4.11 8.64
N ASP A 12 5.29 -2.85 8.77
CA ASP A 12 6.25 -2.21 7.88
C ASP A 12 7.66 -2.55 8.34
N MET A 13 8.41 -3.28 7.51
CA MET A 13 9.75 -3.74 7.88
C MET A 13 10.79 -2.63 7.91
N SER A 14 10.50 -1.47 7.34
CA SER A 14 11.34 -0.28 7.49
C SER A 14 11.46 0.19 8.95
N GLU A 15 10.42 -0.06 9.77
CA GLU A 15 10.44 0.21 11.22
C GLU A 15 11.25 -0.82 12.02
N PHE A 16 11.63 -1.94 11.40
CA PHE A 16 12.31 -3.08 12.02
C PHE A 16 13.69 -3.32 11.42
N ASN A 17 14.41 -2.26 11.07
CA ASN A 17 15.71 -2.30 10.40
C ASN A 17 16.94 -2.17 11.34
N HIS A 18 16.74 -2.13 12.66
CA HIS A 18 17.80 -1.92 13.65
C HIS A 18 18.02 -3.15 14.54
N GLU A 19 19.14 -3.20 15.26
CA GLU A 19 19.62 -4.38 15.96
C GLU A 19 18.64 -4.97 17.01
N HIS A 20 17.85 -4.15 17.68
CA HIS A 20 16.89 -4.59 18.69
C HIS A 20 15.44 -4.66 18.19
N ALA A 21 15.25 -4.60 16.87
CA ALA A 21 13.93 -4.64 16.28
C ALA A 21 13.20 -5.98 16.52
N ASP A 22 13.93 -7.07 16.65
CA ASP A 22 13.38 -8.36 17.02
C ASP A 22 12.68 -8.36 18.38
N GLN A 23 13.22 -7.63 19.38
CA GLN A 23 12.59 -7.51 20.69
C GLN A 23 11.26 -6.75 20.62
N ARG A 24 11.15 -5.74 19.75
CA ARG A 24 9.89 -5.03 19.52
C ARG A 24 8.87 -5.93 18.81
N LEU A 25 9.31 -6.75 17.87
CA LEU A 25 8.43 -7.62 17.08
C LEU A 25 7.96 -8.85 17.87
N VAL A 26 8.88 -9.51 18.60
CA VAL A 26 8.64 -10.80 19.24
C VAL A 26 8.49 -10.67 20.76
N GLY A 27 9.01 -9.60 21.37
CA GLY A 27 9.05 -9.33 22.79
C GLY A 27 10.48 -9.34 23.35
N ALA A 28 10.73 -8.45 24.31
CA ALA A 28 12.00 -8.38 25.01
C ALA A 28 12.13 -9.52 26.05
N PRO A 29 13.35 -10.03 26.31
CA PRO A 29 13.58 -11.02 27.37
C PRO A 29 13.43 -10.39 28.78
N PRO A 30 13.28 -11.22 29.83
CA PRO A 30 13.17 -10.75 31.19
C PRO A 30 14.29 -9.79 31.59
N GLY A 31 13.94 -8.70 32.25
CA GLY A 31 14.90 -7.69 32.72
C GLY A 31 15.23 -6.58 31.71
N TYR A 32 14.72 -6.67 30.48
CA TYR A 32 14.89 -5.62 29.49
C TYR A 32 13.66 -4.71 29.42
N VAL A 33 13.88 -3.45 28.99
CA VAL A 33 12.80 -2.48 28.76
C VAL A 33 11.86 -3.02 27.66
N GLY A 34 10.55 -3.00 27.95
CA GLY A 34 9.54 -3.51 27.01
C GLY A 34 9.11 -4.96 27.25
N TYR A 35 9.69 -5.66 28.27
CA TYR A 35 9.29 -7.03 28.61
C TYR A 35 7.78 -7.16 28.89
N GLU A 36 7.23 -6.26 29.71
CA GLU A 36 5.80 -6.27 30.07
C GLU A 36 4.86 -6.00 28.87
N ALA A 37 5.32 -5.26 27.86
CA ALA A 37 4.54 -4.95 26.69
C ALA A 37 4.36 -6.17 25.75
N GLY A 38 5.33 -7.12 25.79
CA GLY A 38 5.39 -8.24 24.84
C GLY A 38 5.74 -7.80 23.43
N GLY A 39 5.67 -8.74 22.47
CA GLY A 39 5.99 -8.45 21.07
C GLY A 39 4.76 -8.03 20.26
N GLN A 40 4.94 -7.10 19.34
CA GLN A 40 3.84 -6.62 18.51
C GLN A 40 3.23 -7.74 17.66
N LEU A 41 4.06 -8.55 16.97
CA LEU A 41 3.60 -9.66 16.15
C LEU A 41 2.97 -10.76 17.00
N THR A 42 3.66 -11.18 18.08
CA THR A 42 3.21 -12.28 18.91
C THR A 42 1.91 -11.96 19.63
N ASN A 43 1.75 -10.74 20.14
CA ASN A 43 0.50 -10.29 20.75
C ASN A 43 -0.64 -10.21 19.72
N ALA A 44 -0.37 -9.68 18.52
CA ALA A 44 -1.38 -9.55 17.48
C ALA A 44 -1.91 -10.93 17.03
N VAL A 45 -1.03 -11.92 16.82
CA VAL A 45 -1.42 -13.29 16.46
C VAL A 45 -2.15 -14.00 17.60
N LYS A 46 -1.75 -13.79 18.86
CA LYS A 46 -2.51 -14.32 20.01
C LYS A 46 -3.94 -13.78 20.08
N GLN A 47 -4.14 -12.51 19.72
CA GLN A 47 -5.46 -11.87 19.72
C GLN A 47 -6.31 -12.28 18.50
N LYS A 48 -5.67 -12.43 17.33
CA LYS A 48 -6.32 -12.77 16.05
C LYS A 48 -5.56 -13.93 15.39
N PRO A 49 -5.74 -15.19 15.86
CA PRO A 49 -5.01 -16.34 15.31
C PRO A 49 -5.30 -16.60 13.84
N PHE A 50 -6.56 -16.39 13.41
CA PHE A 50 -6.97 -16.50 12.00
C PHE A 50 -6.88 -15.13 11.33
N SER A 51 -5.72 -14.83 10.75
CA SER A 51 -5.42 -13.52 10.18
C SER A 51 -4.47 -13.61 8.99
N LEU A 52 -4.44 -12.50 8.21
CA LEU A 52 -3.42 -12.26 7.19
C LEU A 52 -2.33 -11.39 7.79
N LEU A 53 -1.11 -11.88 7.80
CA LEU A 53 0.08 -11.15 8.23
C LEU A 53 0.75 -10.56 6.99
N LEU A 54 0.71 -9.25 6.85
CA LEU A 54 1.35 -8.53 5.74
C LEU A 54 2.63 -7.86 6.25
N PHE A 55 3.77 -8.39 5.81
CA PHE A 55 5.08 -7.81 6.08
C PHE A 55 5.52 -6.99 4.86
N ASP A 56 5.47 -5.66 4.99
CA ASP A 56 5.76 -4.73 3.90
C ASP A 56 7.25 -4.42 3.85
N GLU A 57 7.82 -4.39 2.63
CA GLU A 57 9.24 -4.11 2.36
C GLU A 57 10.21 -5.05 3.09
N ILE A 58 10.06 -6.38 2.89
CA ILE A 58 10.86 -7.42 3.57
C ILE A 58 12.38 -7.20 3.45
N GLU A 59 12.84 -6.60 2.35
CA GLU A 59 14.25 -6.28 2.10
C GLU A 59 14.82 -5.24 3.09
N LYS A 60 13.96 -4.51 3.81
CA LYS A 60 14.37 -3.54 4.83
C LYS A 60 14.57 -4.17 6.21
N ALA A 61 14.07 -5.39 6.41
CA ALA A 61 14.11 -6.05 7.71
C ALA A 61 15.55 -6.32 8.17
N HIS A 62 15.81 -6.11 9.47
CA HIS A 62 17.09 -6.50 10.06
C HIS A 62 17.28 -8.03 9.98
N PRO A 63 18.51 -8.57 9.78
CA PRO A 63 18.77 -10.01 9.67
C PRO A 63 18.16 -10.86 10.78
N ARG A 64 18.14 -10.37 12.02
CA ARG A 64 17.51 -11.07 13.16
C ARG A 64 16.00 -11.28 12.99
N ILE A 65 15.32 -10.38 12.28
CA ILE A 65 13.90 -10.54 11.92
C ILE A 65 13.73 -11.64 10.88
N LEU A 66 14.61 -11.69 9.89
CA LEU A 66 14.59 -12.75 8.87
C LEU A 66 14.78 -14.14 9.50
N ASP A 67 15.63 -14.24 10.53
CA ASP A 67 15.78 -15.50 11.31
C ASP A 67 14.48 -15.90 12.06
N LYS A 68 13.70 -14.91 12.53
CA LYS A 68 12.37 -15.20 13.12
C LYS A 68 11.35 -15.65 12.08
N PHE A 69 11.37 -15.05 10.89
CA PHE A 69 10.52 -15.52 9.79
C PHE A 69 10.88 -16.92 9.33
N LEU A 70 12.17 -17.26 9.29
CA LEU A 70 12.60 -18.62 8.99
C LEU A 70 12.01 -19.60 10.00
N GLN A 71 12.10 -19.32 11.30
CA GLN A 71 11.52 -20.15 12.36
C GLN A 71 10.00 -20.31 12.20
N ILE A 72 9.27 -19.23 11.91
CA ILE A 72 7.82 -19.26 11.69
C ILE A 72 7.47 -20.15 10.50
N LEU A 73 8.18 -20.01 9.37
CA LEU A 73 7.90 -20.78 8.16
C LEU A 73 8.32 -22.25 8.27
N GLU A 74 9.29 -22.58 9.11
CA GLU A 74 9.71 -23.96 9.36
C GLU A 74 8.81 -24.69 10.35
N ASP A 75 8.62 -24.08 11.52
CA ASP A 75 7.98 -24.72 12.67
C ASP A 75 6.48 -24.39 12.80
N GLY A 76 5.97 -23.38 12.07
CA GLY A 76 4.61 -22.86 12.23
C GLY A 76 4.37 -22.21 13.59
N ARG A 77 5.43 -21.90 14.34
CA ARG A 77 5.36 -21.32 15.69
C ARG A 77 6.56 -20.45 16.01
N LEU A 78 6.41 -19.58 17.01
CA LEU A 78 7.47 -18.73 17.52
C LEU A 78 7.35 -18.61 19.03
N THR A 79 8.47 -18.71 19.76
CA THR A 79 8.50 -18.42 21.19
C THR A 79 8.74 -16.91 21.41
N ASP A 80 7.88 -16.27 22.18
CA ASP A 80 7.99 -14.85 22.48
C ASP A 80 9.03 -14.58 23.61
N GLY A 81 9.28 -13.30 23.88
CA GLY A 81 10.22 -12.88 24.93
C GLY A 81 9.85 -13.32 26.35
N ARG A 82 8.61 -13.74 26.59
CA ARG A 82 8.13 -14.28 27.88
C ARG A 82 8.27 -15.80 27.98
N GLY A 83 8.72 -16.46 26.90
CA GLY A 83 8.81 -17.93 26.83
C GLY A 83 7.50 -18.60 26.41
N GLU A 84 6.49 -17.85 25.99
CA GLU A 84 5.22 -18.41 25.52
C GLU A 84 5.32 -18.77 24.03
N THR A 85 4.77 -19.92 23.64
CA THR A 85 4.73 -20.34 22.24
C THR A 85 3.48 -19.79 21.58
N VAL A 86 3.68 -19.12 20.45
CA VAL A 86 2.63 -18.56 19.59
C VAL A 86 2.57 -19.37 18.30
N MET A 87 1.37 -19.85 17.95
CA MET A 87 1.13 -20.65 16.75
C MET A 87 0.76 -19.75 15.57
N PHE A 88 1.33 -20.05 14.39
CA PHE A 88 1.10 -19.34 13.13
C PHE A 88 0.42 -20.23 12.08
N SER A 89 0.04 -21.46 12.44
CA SER A 89 -0.57 -22.43 11.52
C SER A 89 -1.87 -21.95 10.87
N ASP A 90 -2.59 -21.06 11.53
CA ASP A 90 -3.87 -20.55 11.05
C ASP A 90 -3.74 -19.16 10.39
N THR A 91 -2.52 -18.69 10.16
CA THR A 91 -2.24 -17.41 9.50
C THR A 91 -1.88 -17.60 8.04
N VAL A 92 -2.22 -16.59 7.21
CA VAL A 92 -1.65 -16.45 5.86
C VAL A 92 -0.58 -15.37 5.92
N ILE A 93 0.63 -15.73 5.49
CA ILE A 93 1.79 -14.81 5.52
C ILE A 93 2.06 -14.28 4.12
N VAL A 94 2.11 -12.96 3.98
CA VAL A 94 2.41 -12.27 2.73
C VAL A 94 3.57 -11.31 2.97
N PHE A 95 4.61 -11.43 2.16
CA PHE A 95 5.71 -10.47 2.09
C PHE A 95 5.55 -9.60 0.85
N THR A 96 5.69 -8.29 0.98
CA THR A 96 5.86 -7.38 -0.18
C THR A 96 7.31 -6.95 -0.31
N SER A 97 7.71 -6.60 -1.50
CA SER A 97 9.07 -6.17 -1.79
C SER A 97 9.14 -5.29 -3.04
N ASN A 98 10.11 -4.39 -3.07
CA ASN A 98 10.49 -3.60 -4.25
C ASN A 98 11.76 -4.16 -4.92
N ILE A 99 12.21 -5.37 -4.57
CA ILE A 99 13.40 -6.00 -5.16
C ILE A 99 13.25 -6.11 -6.68
N GLY A 100 14.24 -5.64 -7.42
CA GLY A 100 14.26 -5.66 -8.88
C GLY A 100 13.47 -4.54 -9.55
N ALA A 101 12.68 -3.74 -8.82
CA ALA A 101 11.81 -2.72 -9.42
C ALA A 101 12.56 -1.65 -10.24
N ALA A 102 13.80 -1.31 -9.84
CA ALA A 102 14.66 -0.37 -10.57
C ALA A 102 15.52 -1.01 -11.67
N GLU A 103 15.59 -2.35 -11.69
CA GLU A 103 16.54 -3.08 -12.52
C GLU A 103 15.87 -3.81 -13.69
N VAL A 104 14.63 -4.25 -13.50
CA VAL A 104 13.85 -4.92 -14.55
C VAL A 104 13.35 -3.90 -15.54
N SER A 105 13.66 -4.13 -16.83
CA SER A 105 13.26 -3.21 -17.89
C SER A 105 11.76 -3.25 -18.13
N TYR A 106 11.17 -2.06 -18.29
CA TYR A 106 9.78 -1.91 -18.73
C TYR A 106 9.52 -2.55 -20.11
N GLU A 107 10.55 -2.63 -20.97
CA GLU A 107 10.47 -3.19 -22.31
C GLU A 107 10.70 -4.70 -22.35
N SER A 108 11.05 -5.33 -21.22
CA SER A 108 11.31 -6.77 -21.14
C SER A 108 10.12 -7.58 -21.64
N GLN A 109 10.40 -8.63 -22.39
CA GLN A 109 9.40 -9.60 -22.84
C GLN A 109 9.06 -10.64 -21.78
N ASP A 110 9.95 -10.83 -20.80
CA ASP A 110 9.80 -11.83 -19.73
C ASP A 110 9.98 -11.21 -18.33
N VAL A 111 9.22 -10.16 -18.08
CA VAL A 111 9.21 -9.41 -16.81
C VAL A 111 9.11 -10.33 -15.60
N ARG A 112 8.27 -11.38 -15.69
CA ARG A 112 8.04 -12.31 -14.58
C ARG A 112 9.33 -13.03 -14.17
N ASN A 113 10.00 -13.65 -15.12
CA ASN A 113 11.22 -14.41 -14.82
C ASN A 113 12.37 -13.48 -14.41
N GLU A 114 12.47 -12.28 -14.99
CA GLU A 114 13.46 -11.31 -14.57
C GLU A 114 13.28 -10.90 -13.11
N PHE A 115 12.05 -10.62 -12.66
CA PHE A 115 11.77 -10.33 -11.25
C PHE A 115 12.12 -11.51 -10.34
N ILE A 116 11.73 -12.74 -10.71
CA ILE A 116 12.07 -13.94 -9.93
C ILE A 116 13.58 -14.10 -9.78
N GLN A 117 14.35 -13.87 -10.84
CA GLN A 117 15.82 -13.93 -10.80
C GLN A 117 16.41 -12.83 -9.91
N LYS A 118 15.87 -11.60 -9.95
CA LYS A 118 16.30 -10.53 -9.08
C LYS A 118 16.02 -10.81 -7.61
N VAL A 119 14.83 -11.32 -7.29
CA VAL A 119 14.48 -11.76 -5.93
C VAL A 119 15.45 -12.84 -5.47
N ARG A 120 15.73 -13.86 -6.30
CA ARG A 120 16.68 -14.92 -5.99
C ARG A 120 18.07 -14.38 -5.70
N GLN A 121 18.60 -13.51 -6.58
CA GLN A 121 19.92 -12.89 -6.41
C GLN A 121 19.99 -12.11 -5.10
N HIS A 122 18.97 -11.32 -4.78
CA HIS A 122 18.90 -10.52 -3.57
C HIS A 122 18.90 -11.39 -2.30
N PHE A 123 18.08 -12.43 -2.24
CA PHE A 123 18.05 -13.34 -1.09
C PHE A 123 19.37 -14.09 -0.90
N VAL A 124 20.05 -14.47 -1.99
CA VAL A 124 21.33 -15.21 -1.93
C VAL A 124 22.49 -14.29 -1.59
N HIS A 125 22.62 -13.14 -2.26
CA HIS A 125 23.85 -12.33 -2.21
C HIS A 125 23.77 -11.17 -1.22
N GLU A 126 22.62 -10.51 -1.09
CA GLU A 126 22.47 -9.34 -0.25
C GLU A 126 21.93 -9.70 1.14
N LEU A 127 20.79 -10.36 1.21
CA LEU A 127 20.22 -10.82 2.48
C LEU A 127 21.01 -11.99 3.08
N LYS A 128 21.69 -12.78 2.25
CA LYS A 128 22.44 -14.00 2.63
C LYS A 128 21.53 -15.00 3.39
N ARG A 129 20.30 -15.15 2.89
CA ARG A 129 19.27 -16.03 3.46
C ARG A 129 18.58 -16.85 2.35
N PRO A 130 19.34 -17.70 1.58
CA PRO A 130 18.75 -18.55 0.55
C PRO A 130 17.73 -19.54 1.13
N GLU A 131 17.91 -19.96 2.39
CA GLU A 131 17.01 -20.85 3.10
C GLU A 131 15.61 -20.25 3.27
N LEU A 132 15.51 -18.92 3.51
CA LEU A 132 14.22 -18.24 3.65
C LEU A 132 13.47 -18.26 2.31
N LEU A 133 14.16 -18.01 1.20
CA LEU A 133 13.57 -18.15 -0.13
C LEU A 133 13.11 -19.59 -0.42
N GLY A 134 13.90 -20.58 0.01
CA GLY A 134 13.52 -21.99 -0.10
C GLY A 134 12.24 -22.32 0.65
N ARG A 135 11.99 -21.71 1.81
CA ARG A 135 10.76 -21.89 2.60
C ARG A 135 9.57 -21.15 2.00
N ILE A 136 9.77 -19.93 1.49
CA ILE A 136 8.73 -19.20 0.75
C ILE A 136 8.33 -19.97 -0.51
N GLY A 137 9.31 -20.49 -1.24
CA GLY A 137 9.14 -21.19 -2.51
C GLY A 137 9.07 -20.23 -3.70
N GLU A 138 9.88 -20.47 -4.72
CA GLU A 138 9.91 -19.59 -5.92
C GLU A 138 8.57 -19.53 -6.65
N ALA A 139 7.77 -20.59 -6.60
CA ALA A 139 6.42 -20.64 -7.19
C ALA A 139 5.46 -19.63 -6.54
N ASN A 140 5.73 -19.24 -5.29
CA ASN A 140 4.93 -18.28 -4.53
C ASN A 140 5.38 -16.82 -4.74
N ILE A 141 6.42 -16.59 -5.57
CA ILE A 141 6.80 -15.23 -5.97
C ILE A 141 5.82 -14.77 -7.05
N ILE A 142 5.11 -13.69 -6.75
CA ILE A 142 4.10 -13.09 -7.62
C ILE A 142 4.55 -11.70 -8.03
N PRO A 143 5.27 -11.55 -9.15
CA PRO A 143 5.62 -10.23 -9.67
C PRO A 143 4.40 -9.47 -10.15
N PHE A 144 4.32 -8.20 -9.80
CA PHE A 144 3.34 -7.29 -10.36
C PHE A 144 3.84 -6.73 -11.69
N ASN A 145 2.98 -6.75 -12.70
CA ASN A 145 3.30 -6.20 -14.01
C ASN A 145 3.39 -4.68 -13.98
N PHE A 146 4.20 -4.13 -14.87
CA PHE A 146 4.21 -2.69 -15.13
C PHE A 146 2.84 -2.23 -15.70
N MET A 147 2.42 -1.04 -15.31
CA MET A 147 1.23 -0.39 -15.87
C MET A 147 1.55 0.15 -17.26
N ARG A 148 1.32 -0.66 -18.30
CA ARG A 148 1.73 -0.35 -19.69
C ARG A 148 0.78 0.59 -20.41
N ASP A 149 -0.48 0.63 -20.04
CA ASP A 149 -1.48 1.50 -20.65
C ASP A 149 -2.16 2.39 -19.61
N ASP A 150 -2.84 3.44 -20.11
CA ASP A 150 -3.48 4.43 -19.26
C ASP A 150 -4.77 3.92 -18.61
N SER A 151 -5.30 2.77 -19.02
CA SER A 151 -6.57 2.23 -18.51
C SER A 151 -6.49 2.00 -17.00
N PHE A 152 -5.38 1.44 -16.51
CA PHE A 152 -5.16 1.23 -15.07
C PHE A 152 -5.07 2.55 -14.30
N LEU A 153 -4.37 3.56 -14.85
CA LEU A 153 -4.27 4.87 -14.22
C LEU A 153 -5.64 5.57 -14.17
N ILE A 154 -6.43 5.42 -15.25
CA ILE A 154 -7.81 5.93 -15.35
C ILE A 154 -8.71 5.25 -14.30
N ASP A 155 -8.60 3.95 -14.13
CA ASP A 155 -9.41 3.21 -13.15
C ASP A 155 -9.03 3.61 -11.70
N ILE A 156 -7.74 3.81 -11.42
CA ILE A 156 -7.28 4.36 -10.14
C ILE A 156 -7.84 5.77 -9.93
N ALA A 157 -7.75 6.64 -10.93
CA ALA A 157 -8.29 7.99 -10.85
C ALA A 157 -9.80 7.97 -10.57
N ARG A 158 -10.55 7.12 -11.26
CA ARG A 158 -12.00 6.93 -11.06
C ARG A 158 -12.32 6.48 -9.64
N ALA A 159 -11.61 5.47 -9.12
CA ALA A 159 -11.81 5.00 -7.75
C ALA A 159 -11.52 6.09 -6.71
N LYS A 160 -10.53 6.95 -6.96
CA LYS A 160 -10.19 8.07 -6.06
C LYS A 160 -11.19 9.24 -6.10
N LEU A 161 -12.04 9.34 -7.13
CA LEU A 161 -13.10 10.35 -7.18
C LEU A 161 -14.25 10.08 -6.19
N GLU A 162 -14.50 8.82 -5.83
CA GLU A 162 -15.61 8.50 -4.92
C GLU A 162 -15.45 9.09 -3.50
N PRO A 163 -14.29 8.98 -2.84
CA PRO A 163 -14.06 9.67 -1.57
C PRO A 163 -14.20 11.19 -1.67
N LEU A 164 -13.75 11.79 -2.80
CA LEU A 164 -13.91 13.22 -3.05
C LEU A 164 -15.38 13.63 -3.16
N ARG A 165 -16.17 12.89 -3.94
CA ARG A 165 -17.62 13.11 -4.06
C ARG A 165 -18.32 13.04 -2.71
N LYS A 166 -17.99 12.01 -1.92
CA LYS A 166 -18.52 11.87 -0.57
C LYS A 166 -18.13 13.05 0.32
N GLY A 167 -16.86 13.46 0.30
CA GLY A 167 -16.39 14.62 1.07
C GLY A 167 -17.07 15.93 0.70
N LEU A 168 -17.32 16.18 -0.59
CA LEU A 168 -18.05 17.36 -1.07
C LEU A 168 -19.51 17.35 -0.57
N LYS A 169 -20.18 16.21 -0.64
CA LYS A 169 -21.53 16.04 -0.14
C LYS A 169 -21.63 16.28 1.37
N ASP A 170 -20.77 15.61 2.14
CA ASP A 170 -20.81 15.61 3.60
C ASP A 170 -20.39 16.96 4.22
N LYS A 171 -19.36 17.60 3.65
CA LYS A 171 -18.78 18.84 4.21
C LYS A 171 -19.34 20.12 3.62
N TRP A 172 -19.65 20.12 2.31
CA TRP A 172 -20.06 21.32 1.59
C TRP A 172 -21.54 21.30 1.21
N GLY A 173 -22.23 20.15 1.34
CA GLY A 173 -23.63 20.01 0.96
C GLY A 173 -23.84 20.02 -0.56
N VAL A 174 -22.78 19.80 -1.34
CA VAL A 174 -22.84 19.67 -2.81
C VAL A 174 -23.66 18.44 -3.16
N SER A 175 -24.65 18.58 -4.05
CA SER A 175 -25.51 17.44 -4.44
C SER A 175 -24.75 16.40 -5.26
N GLU A 176 -23.92 16.86 -6.20
CA GLU A 176 -23.16 16.02 -7.13
C GLU A 176 -21.90 16.73 -7.66
N LEU A 177 -20.81 15.99 -7.89
CA LEU A 177 -19.67 16.41 -8.71
C LEU A 177 -19.80 15.72 -10.07
N ARG A 178 -20.23 16.45 -11.10
CA ARG A 178 -20.49 15.95 -12.44
C ARG A 178 -19.34 16.25 -13.39
N LEU A 179 -18.71 15.21 -13.94
CA LEU A 179 -17.69 15.37 -14.98
C LEU A 179 -18.39 15.37 -16.35
N VAL A 180 -18.41 16.47 -17.08
CA VAL A 180 -19.12 16.61 -18.36
C VAL A 180 -18.35 15.83 -19.37
N LYS A 181 -17.67 15.25 -19.72
CA LYS A 181 -16.88 14.38 -20.62
C LYS A 181 -15.92 13.52 -19.80
N VAL A 182 -16.49 12.61 -19.05
CA VAL A 182 -15.76 11.76 -18.09
C VAL A 182 -14.47 11.18 -18.69
N ALA A 183 -14.52 10.60 -19.90
CA ALA A 183 -13.36 9.96 -20.50
C ALA A 183 -12.22 10.95 -20.79
N GLU A 184 -12.57 12.14 -21.34
CA GLU A 184 -11.58 13.18 -21.67
C GLU A 184 -10.96 13.77 -20.38
N ILE A 185 -11.78 13.98 -19.33
CA ILE A 185 -11.30 14.50 -18.02
C ILE A 185 -10.37 13.49 -17.35
N LEU A 186 -10.75 12.22 -17.30
CA LEU A 186 -9.89 11.18 -16.74
C LEU A 186 -8.56 11.05 -17.50
N ALA A 187 -8.61 11.07 -18.83
CA ALA A 187 -7.40 11.06 -19.66
C ALA A 187 -6.49 12.29 -19.38
N LEU A 188 -7.09 13.49 -19.23
CA LEU A 188 -6.34 14.69 -18.87
C LEU A 188 -5.68 14.59 -17.48
N LEU A 189 -6.38 14.01 -16.53
CA LEU A 189 -5.86 13.83 -15.16
C LEU A 189 -4.62 12.93 -15.14
N VAL A 190 -4.59 11.84 -15.91
CA VAL A 190 -3.50 10.86 -15.89
C VAL A 190 -2.42 11.10 -16.94
N ARG A 191 -2.60 12.03 -17.87
CA ARG A 191 -1.72 12.24 -19.04
C ARG A 191 -0.24 12.39 -18.71
N ASP A 192 0.08 13.11 -17.60
CA ASP A 192 1.45 13.43 -17.22
C ASP A 192 1.92 12.58 -16.01
N VAL A 193 1.21 11.50 -15.68
CA VAL A 193 1.62 10.60 -14.59
C VAL A 193 2.79 9.75 -15.08
N ASP A 194 3.88 9.79 -14.31
CA ASP A 194 5.04 8.94 -14.56
C ASP A 194 4.68 7.47 -14.30
N ARG A 195 4.70 6.67 -15.35
CA ARG A 195 4.40 5.23 -15.31
C ARG A 195 5.43 4.43 -14.50
N GLY A 196 6.66 4.94 -14.37
CA GLY A 196 7.70 4.33 -13.54
C GLY A 196 7.35 4.33 -12.05
N THR A 197 6.55 5.30 -11.60
CA THR A 197 6.03 5.37 -10.22
C THR A 197 4.77 4.53 -9.99
N GLY A 198 4.27 3.87 -11.04
CA GLY A 198 3.03 3.11 -10.99
C GLY A 198 1.82 3.99 -10.64
N GLY A 199 0.84 3.41 -9.95
CA GLY A 199 -0.38 4.13 -9.54
C GLY A 199 -0.17 5.21 -8.48
N ARG A 200 1.01 5.29 -7.85
CA ARG A 200 1.32 6.29 -6.79
C ARG A 200 1.33 7.73 -7.31
N GLY A 201 1.60 7.95 -8.60
CA GLY A 201 1.55 9.27 -9.22
C GLY A 201 0.12 9.81 -9.41
N VAL A 202 -0.89 8.95 -9.48
CA VAL A 202 -2.29 9.36 -9.75
C VAL A 202 -2.87 10.27 -8.66
N PRO A 203 -2.73 9.98 -7.34
CA PRO A 203 -3.18 10.89 -6.29
C PRO A 203 -2.60 12.31 -6.42
N ASN A 204 -1.31 12.43 -6.70
CA ASN A 204 -0.67 13.75 -6.86
C ASN A 204 -1.22 14.49 -8.10
N ALA A 205 -1.41 13.78 -9.21
CA ALA A 205 -2.02 14.36 -10.41
C ALA A 205 -3.46 14.81 -10.16
N LEU A 206 -4.25 14.03 -9.42
CA LEU A 206 -5.60 14.42 -8.99
C LEU A 206 -5.57 15.65 -8.08
N THR A 207 -4.68 15.70 -7.11
CA THR A 207 -4.53 16.86 -6.22
C THR A 207 -4.26 18.11 -7.05
N ASN A 208 -3.21 18.11 -7.85
CA ASN A 208 -2.77 19.29 -8.59
C ASN A 208 -3.76 19.76 -9.67
N LYS A 209 -4.40 18.81 -10.39
CA LYS A 209 -5.23 19.13 -11.55
C LYS A 209 -6.72 19.26 -11.24
N LEU A 210 -7.20 18.64 -10.15
CA LEU A 210 -8.61 18.63 -9.81
C LEU A 210 -8.88 19.17 -8.40
N ILE A 211 -8.20 18.64 -7.36
CA ILE A 211 -8.58 18.93 -5.97
C ILE A 211 -8.21 20.37 -5.59
N ASP A 212 -6.99 20.82 -5.88
CA ASP A 212 -6.55 22.17 -5.57
C ASP A 212 -7.36 23.22 -6.34
N PRO A 213 -7.54 23.11 -7.69
CA PRO A 213 -8.40 24.04 -8.41
C PRO A 213 -9.87 24.02 -7.95
N LEU A 214 -10.40 22.86 -7.56
CA LEU A 214 -11.75 22.75 -6.99
C LEU A 214 -11.82 23.42 -5.62
N ALA A 215 -10.78 23.29 -4.80
CA ALA A 215 -10.72 23.94 -3.50
C ALA A 215 -10.70 25.48 -3.67
N ASP A 216 -9.91 25.99 -4.60
CA ASP A 216 -9.87 27.43 -4.92
C ASP A 216 -11.25 27.92 -5.37
N PHE A 217 -11.91 27.18 -6.28
CA PHE A 217 -13.28 27.48 -6.71
C PHE A 217 -14.27 27.52 -5.54
N LEU A 218 -14.23 26.52 -4.63
CA LEU A 218 -15.08 26.50 -3.45
C LEU A 218 -14.79 27.64 -2.48
N PHE A 219 -13.53 28.02 -2.33
CA PHE A 219 -13.11 29.16 -1.51
C PHE A 219 -13.67 30.49 -2.03
N GLU A 220 -13.67 30.72 -3.35
CA GLU A 220 -14.28 31.90 -3.96
C GLU A 220 -15.80 31.98 -3.67
N GLN A 221 -16.47 30.84 -3.59
CA GLN A 221 -17.89 30.73 -3.28
C GLN A 221 -18.21 30.85 -1.78
N MET A 222 -17.21 30.80 -0.88
CA MET A 222 -17.41 30.86 0.59
C MET A 222 -18.04 32.22 1.05
N ALA A 223 -17.96 33.27 0.25
CA ALA A 223 -18.64 34.54 0.54
C ALA A 223 -20.18 34.40 0.56
N ALA A 224 -20.74 33.36 -0.08
CA ALA A 224 -22.16 33.08 -0.11
C ALA A 224 -22.42 31.51 0.00
N PRO A 225 -22.21 30.91 1.17
CA PRO A 225 -22.23 29.44 1.35
C PRO A 225 -23.58 28.81 0.97
N ASP A 226 -24.68 29.54 1.07
CA ASP A 226 -26.01 29.06 0.69
C ASP A 226 -26.16 28.85 -0.83
N GLN A 227 -25.27 29.40 -1.63
CA GLN A 227 -25.28 29.22 -3.08
C GLN A 227 -24.72 27.86 -3.53
N ILE A 228 -23.97 27.17 -2.69
CA ILE A 228 -23.35 25.88 -2.99
C ILE A 228 -24.26 24.69 -2.56
N ARG A 229 -24.95 24.87 -1.44
CA ARG A 229 -25.76 23.79 -0.86
C ARG A 229 -26.88 23.34 -1.79
N GLY A 230 -26.95 22.03 -2.03
CA GLY A 230 -27.95 21.41 -2.87
C GLY A 230 -27.69 21.54 -4.38
N LYS A 231 -26.66 22.27 -4.78
CA LYS A 231 -26.27 22.42 -6.19
C LYS A 231 -25.30 21.36 -6.64
N ALA A 232 -25.25 21.09 -7.95
CA ALA A 232 -24.21 20.29 -8.56
C ALA A 232 -23.03 21.16 -8.98
N ILE A 233 -21.82 20.58 -8.95
CA ILE A 233 -20.64 21.20 -9.54
C ILE A 233 -20.34 20.46 -10.83
N GLU A 234 -20.41 21.15 -11.96
CA GLU A 234 -19.99 20.63 -13.26
C GLU A 234 -18.50 20.94 -13.50
N VAL A 235 -17.81 19.90 -14.01
CA VAL A 235 -16.38 19.99 -14.37
C VAL A 235 -16.24 19.90 -15.86
N HIS A 236 -15.65 20.93 -16.48
CA HIS A 236 -15.41 21.06 -17.90
C HIS A 236 -13.92 21.14 -18.21
N ILE A 237 -13.55 20.85 -19.47
CA ILE A 237 -12.19 21.08 -19.99
C ILE A 237 -12.20 22.33 -20.86
N ALA A 238 -11.37 23.31 -20.50
CA ALA A 238 -11.10 24.45 -21.36
C ALA A 238 -9.60 24.82 -21.30
N GLY A 239 -9.00 25.01 -22.48
CA GLY A 239 -7.58 25.35 -22.58
C GLY A 239 -6.62 24.35 -21.93
N GLY A 240 -7.01 23.07 -21.84
CA GLY A 240 -6.21 22.01 -21.21
C GLY A 240 -6.23 22.03 -19.67
N LYS A 241 -7.12 22.81 -19.06
CA LYS A 241 -7.37 22.87 -17.61
C LYS A 241 -8.81 22.49 -17.30
N LEU A 242 -9.06 22.15 -16.04
CA LEU A 242 -10.42 21.94 -15.55
C LEU A 242 -11.02 23.28 -15.09
N LEU A 243 -12.26 23.51 -15.45
CA LEU A 243 -13.10 24.61 -15.00
C LEU A 243 -14.30 24.04 -14.23
N PHE A 244 -14.82 24.81 -13.30
CA PHE A 244 -15.90 24.42 -12.39
C PHE A 244 -17.03 25.42 -12.50
N GLU A 245 -18.26 24.94 -12.60
CA GLU A 245 -19.48 25.74 -12.66
C GLU A 245 -20.53 25.17 -11.71
N LEU A 246 -21.32 26.05 -11.09
CA LEU A 246 -22.45 25.65 -10.23
C LEU A 246 -23.72 25.56 -11.07
N GLU A 247 -24.40 24.38 -10.98
CA GLU A 247 -25.69 24.12 -11.61
C GLU A 247 -26.85 24.10 -10.58
#